data_8b357d92dd3e835fce72192a93b95285
#
_entry.id   8b357d92dd3e835fce72192a93b95285
#
_cell.length_a   1.000
_cell.length_b   1.000
_cell.length_c   1.000
_cell.angle_alpha   90.00
_cell.angle_beta   90.00
_cell.angle_gamma   90.00
#
_symmetry.space_group_name_H-M   'P 1'
#
loop_
_entity.id
_entity.type
_entity.pdbx_description
1 polymer ?
#
loop_
_entity_poly.entity_id
_entity_poly.type
_entity_poly.pdbx_seq_one_letter_code
_entity_poly.pdbx_strand_id
1 'polypeptide(L)'
;MTDLSTLYNDRIVAGLLHDDPVQRAILPEFERIRAAVETPQKRGLFRKAPPPPKGLYLWGGVGRGKSMLMDLFVDSLSVPVRRVHFHAFMQEIQNALHEARKNTTADALAPVAKSVSDAVKVLAFDEMQIKDIADAMIVGRLFEKLFDAGVVVVTTSNRVPQDLYKDGLNRQLFLPFIDLICDKLAVVEMASDTDYRQNRLAGEASYFSPIDDNARATMDAIWSDLSHGQSTRFSLTHKGRELVFPAYHNGIARFSFFDLCGQMLGPGDYLAIADAVRVLMVDNIPQLGRSNFNEAKRFVTLIDALYEAKVKLICSAAAVPEMLYIEGEGVFEFERTASRLREMQSADWAT
;
A
#
# COMPACT_ATOMS: atom_id res chain seq x y z
N MET A 1 10.14 -20.24 -23.34
CA MET A 1 10.03 -19.26 -22.25
C MET A 1 8.91 -19.71 -21.35
N THR A 2 9.17 -19.83 -20.07
CA THR A 2 8.16 -20.22 -19.07
C THR A 2 7.18 -19.04 -18.88
N ASP A 3 5.88 -19.27 -18.93
CA ASP A 3 4.89 -18.21 -18.70
C ASP A 3 4.80 -17.82 -17.20
N LEU A 4 4.23 -16.66 -16.92
CA LEU A 4 4.11 -16.16 -15.55
C LEU A 4 3.24 -17.06 -14.67
N SER A 5 2.24 -17.72 -15.24
CA SER A 5 1.40 -18.66 -14.51
C SER A 5 2.18 -19.89 -14.07
N THR A 6 3.08 -20.38 -14.90
CA THR A 6 3.99 -21.49 -14.54
C THR A 6 4.94 -21.06 -13.44
N LEU A 7 5.59 -19.88 -13.57
CA LEU A 7 6.49 -19.35 -12.53
C LEU A 7 5.78 -19.14 -11.19
N TYR A 8 4.54 -18.68 -11.22
CA TYR A 8 3.71 -18.52 -10.03
C TYR A 8 3.42 -19.88 -9.38
N ASN A 9 3.05 -20.88 -10.18
CA ASN A 9 2.80 -22.24 -9.71
C ASN A 9 4.06 -22.89 -9.11
N ASP A 10 5.21 -22.71 -9.74
CA ASP A 10 6.49 -23.23 -9.23
C ASP A 10 6.81 -22.67 -7.84
N ARG A 11 6.52 -21.39 -7.58
CA ARG A 11 6.69 -20.79 -6.26
C ARG A 11 5.69 -21.35 -5.23
N ILE A 12 4.46 -21.68 -5.65
CA ILE A 12 3.48 -22.35 -4.78
C ILE A 12 3.96 -23.75 -4.41
N VAL A 13 4.40 -24.53 -5.39
CA VAL A 13 4.91 -25.90 -5.17
C VAL A 13 6.15 -25.89 -4.28
N ALA A 14 6.99 -24.87 -4.39
CA ALA A 14 8.15 -24.67 -3.52
C ALA A 14 7.79 -24.17 -2.11
N GLY A 15 6.52 -23.92 -1.80
CA GLY A 15 6.05 -23.42 -0.50
C GLY A 15 6.41 -21.94 -0.25
N LEU A 16 6.82 -21.21 -1.29
CA LEU A 16 7.20 -19.79 -1.21
C LEU A 16 5.99 -18.86 -1.35
N LEU A 17 4.88 -19.34 -1.87
CA LEU A 17 3.63 -18.62 -2.06
C LEU A 17 2.44 -19.49 -1.70
N HIS A 18 1.37 -18.83 -1.26
CA HIS A 18 0.04 -19.43 -1.18
C HIS A 18 -0.75 -19.11 -2.45
N ASP A 19 -1.56 -20.06 -2.88
CA ASP A 19 -2.45 -19.88 -4.02
C ASP A 19 -3.53 -18.84 -3.72
N ASP A 20 -3.59 -17.79 -4.53
CA ASP A 20 -4.57 -16.70 -4.39
C ASP A 20 -5.28 -16.47 -5.73
N PRO A 21 -6.61 -16.69 -5.83
CA PRO A 21 -7.37 -16.50 -7.06
C PRO A 21 -7.29 -15.07 -7.60
N VAL A 22 -7.16 -14.07 -6.71
CA VAL A 22 -7.05 -12.65 -7.11
C VAL A 22 -5.70 -12.38 -7.76
N GLN A 23 -4.61 -12.93 -7.18
CA GLN A 23 -3.28 -12.82 -7.78
C GLN A 23 -3.25 -13.52 -9.13
N ARG A 24 -3.86 -14.71 -9.25
CA ARG A 24 -3.97 -15.43 -10.53
C ARG A 24 -4.69 -14.64 -11.61
N ALA A 25 -5.75 -13.93 -11.24
CA ALA A 25 -6.52 -13.11 -12.18
C ALA A 25 -5.71 -11.94 -12.78
N ILE A 26 -4.64 -11.51 -12.12
CA ILE A 26 -3.76 -10.42 -12.57
C ILE A 26 -2.63 -10.91 -13.49
N LEU A 27 -2.20 -12.16 -13.37
CA LEU A 27 -1.09 -12.72 -14.18
C LEU A 27 -1.25 -12.50 -15.70
N PRO A 28 -2.45 -12.63 -16.32
CA PRO A 28 -2.62 -12.37 -17.73
C PRO A 28 -2.25 -10.95 -18.17
N GLU A 29 -2.46 -9.94 -17.33
CA GLU A 29 -2.08 -8.55 -17.64
C GLU A 29 -0.57 -8.36 -17.67
N PHE A 30 0.15 -8.96 -16.73
CA PHE A 30 1.60 -8.98 -16.76
C PHE A 30 2.15 -9.75 -17.97
N GLU A 31 1.54 -10.91 -18.28
CA GLU A 31 1.93 -11.71 -19.43
C GLU A 31 1.70 -10.98 -20.76
N ARG A 32 0.59 -10.24 -20.89
CA ARG A 32 0.30 -9.38 -22.05
C ARG A 32 1.42 -8.36 -22.27
N ILE A 33 1.90 -7.73 -21.22
CA ILE A 33 2.98 -6.74 -21.30
C ILE A 33 4.30 -7.44 -21.65
N ARG A 34 4.63 -8.54 -20.97
CA ARG A 34 5.84 -9.34 -21.26
C ARG A 34 5.91 -9.73 -22.71
N ALA A 35 4.86 -10.37 -23.21
CA ALA A 35 4.80 -10.82 -24.61
C ALA A 35 4.99 -9.65 -25.59
N ALA A 36 4.41 -8.50 -25.31
CA ALA A 36 4.51 -7.33 -26.18
C ALA A 36 5.90 -6.67 -26.17
N VAL A 37 6.57 -6.60 -25.00
CA VAL A 37 7.90 -5.98 -24.91
C VAL A 37 9.01 -6.91 -25.38
N GLU A 38 8.84 -8.21 -25.28
CA GLU A 38 9.82 -9.22 -25.77
C GLU A 38 9.71 -9.52 -27.26
N THR A 39 8.54 -9.25 -27.87
CA THR A 39 8.37 -9.46 -29.29
C THR A 39 9.17 -8.41 -30.08
N PRO A 40 10.12 -8.81 -30.94
CA PRO A 40 10.85 -7.89 -31.79
C PRO A 40 9.90 -7.14 -32.72
N GLN A 41 9.84 -5.83 -32.59
CA GLN A 41 9.07 -5.02 -33.54
C GLN A 41 9.76 -5.03 -34.90
N LYS A 42 9.18 -5.71 -35.89
CA LYS A 42 9.66 -5.65 -37.27
C LYS A 42 9.43 -4.24 -37.81
N ARG A 43 10.49 -3.44 -37.89
CA ARG A 43 10.48 -2.16 -38.59
C ARG A 43 10.36 -2.43 -40.10
N GLY A 44 9.17 -2.28 -40.67
CA GLY A 44 9.04 -2.22 -42.12
C GLY A 44 9.60 -0.89 -42.62
N LEU A 45 10.31 -0.88 -43.76
CA LEU A 45 10.96 0.32 -44.34
C LEU A 45 10.00 1.51 -44.54
N PHE A 46 8.69 1.29 -44.55
CA PHE A 46 7.65 2.29 -44.83
C PHE A 46 6.45 2.27 -43.87
N ARG A 47 6.52 1.54 -42.77
CA ARG A 47 5.45 1.53 -41.75
C ARG A 47 5.90 2.23 -40.48
N LYS A 48 5.08 3.15 -39.97
CA LYS A 48 5.25 3.67 -38.59
C LYS A 48 5.27 2.50 -37.62
N ALA A 49 6.19 2.53 -36.64
CA ALA A 49 6.19 1.55 -35.57
C ALA A 49 4.80 1.54 -34.89
N PRO A 50 4.26 0.36 -34.57
CA PRO A 50 3.03 0.29 -33.79
C PRO A 50 3.23 1.02 -32.45
N PRO A 51 2.15 1.60 -31.89
CA PRO A 51 2.24 2.25 -30.58
C PRO A 51 2.74 1.26 -29.53
N PRO A 52 3.49 1.71 -28.52
CA PRO A 52 3.92 0.86 -27.43
C PRO A 52 2.70 0.27 -26.71
N PRO A 53 2.80 -0.95 -26.17
CA PRO A 53 1.70 -1.57 -25.44
C PRO A 53 1.35 -0.72 -24.21
N LYS A 54 0.06 -0.71 -23.85
CA LYS A 54 -0.35 -0.14 -22.56
C LYS A 54 0.38 -0.86 -21.43
N GLY A 55 0.93 -0.10 -20.51
CA GLY A 55 1.50 -0.62 -19.29
C GLY A 55 0.43 -1.09 -18.30
N LEU A 56 0.77 -1.13 -17.01
CA LEU A 56 -0.14 -1.55 -15.95
C LEU A 56 -0.05 -0.60 -14.75
N TYR A 57 -1.18 -0.18 -14.26
CA TYR A 57 -1.36 0.45 -12.95
C TYR A 57 -2.14 -0.52 -12.06
N LEU A 58 -1.42 -1.28 -11.22
CA LEU A 58 -2.00 -2.27 -10.32
C LEU A 58 -2.24 -1.61 -8.96
N TRP A 59 -3.50 -1.44 -8.58
CA TRP A 59 -3.82 -0.83 -7.31
C TRP A 59 -4.66 -1.75 -6.43
N GLY A 60 -4.70 -1.46 -5.13
CA GLY A 60 -5.45 -2.23 -4.14
C GLY A 60 -4.83 -2.13 -2.76
N GLY A 61 -5.47 -2.69 -1.75
CA GLY A 61 -5.04 -2.63 -0.36
C GLY A 61 -3.61 -3.13 -0.11
N VAL A 62 -3.03 -2.75 1.02
CA VAL A 62 -1.70 -3.22 1.47
C VAL A 62 -1.72 -4.73 1.73
N GLY A 63 -0.57 -5.41 1.58
CA GLY A 63 -0.43 -6.82 1.91
C GLY A 63 -1.03 -7.80 0.89
N ARG A 64 -1.45 -7.34 -0.30
CA ARG A 64 -2.06 -8.16 -1.35
C ARG A 64 -1.08 -8.94 -2.22
N GLY A 65 0.21 -8.72 -2.05
CA GLY A 65 1.22 -9.34 -2.91
C GLY A 65 1.46 -8.60 -4.22
N LYS A 66 1.06 -7.31 -4.35
CA LYS A 66 1.35 -6.49 -5.54
C LYS A 66 2.83 -6.45 -5.86
N SER A 67 3.68 -6.19 -4.86
CA SER A 67 5.14 -6.13 -5.03
C SER A 67 5.72 -7.50 -5.39
N MET A 68 5.17 -8.59 -4.85
CA MET A 68 5.57 -9.95 -5.19
C MET A 68 5.21 -10.29 -6.65
N LEU A 69 4.02 -9.92 -7.14
CA LEU A 69 3.67 -10.08 -8.55
C LEU A 69 4.56 -9.22 -9.46
N MET A 70 4.92 -8.02 -9.01
CA MET A 70 5.89 -7.16 -9.69
C MET A 70 7.27 -7.83 -9.76
N ASP A 71 7.77 -8.47 -8.66
CA ASP A 71 9.01 -9.25 -8.64
C ASP A 71 8.96 -10.35 -9.69
N LEU A 72 7.89 -11.15 -9.66
CA LEU A 72 7.70 -12.25 -10.59
C LEU A 72 7.75 -11.78 -12.05
N PHE A 73 7.09 -10.66 -12.34
CA PHE A 73 7.09 -10.04 -13.66
C PHE A 73 8.49 -9.57 -14.07
N VAL A 74 9.15 -8.78 -13.23
CA VAL A 74 10.50 -8.23 -13.52
C VAL A 74 11.50 -9.35 -13.74
N ASP A 75 11.50 -10.38 -12.88
CA ASP A 75 12.39 -11.53 -12.98
C ASP A 75 12.16 -12.34 -14.27
N SER A 76 10.96 -12.29 -14.84
CA SER A 76 10.59 -12.99 -16.08
C SER A 76 11.03 -12.29 -17.36
N LEU A 77 11.44 -11.00 -17.27
CA LEU A 77 11.77 -10.19 -18.44
C LEU A 77 13.21 -10.43 -18.94
N SER A 78 13.35 -10.55 -20.25
CA SER A 78 14.66 -10.62 -20.93
C SER A 78 15.11 -9.28 -21.53
N VAL A 79 14.26 -8.24 -21.46
CA VAL A 79 14.55 -6.89 -21.94
C VAL A 79 15.10 -6.01 -20.81
N PRO A 80 15.80 -4.89 -21.13
CA PRO A 80 16.24 -3.96 -20.10
C PRO A 80 15.07 -3.43 -19.28
N VAL A 81 15.04 -3.78 -18.00
CA VAL A 81 14.04 -3.37 -17.02
C VAL A 81 14.72 -2.71 -15.83
N ARG A 82 14.09 -1.67 -15.30
CA ARG A 82 14.50 -1.06 -14.05
C ARG A 82 13.32 -1.07 -13.07
N ARG A 83 13.54 -1.70 -11.91
CA ARG A 83 12.62 -1.64 -10.78
C ARG A 83 13.15 -0.67 -9.73
N VAL A 84 12.28 0.19 -9.23
CA VAL A 84 12.65 1.22 -8.25
C VAL A 84 11.39 1.71 -7.52
N HIS A 85 11.52 2.10 -6.24
CA HIS A 85 10.46 2.81 -5.55
C HIS A 85 10.23 4.18 -6.18
N PHE A 86 8.97 4.54 -6.39
CA PHE A 86 8.60 5.77 -7.08
C PHE A 86 9.23 7.03 -6.47
N HIS A 87 9.25 7.14 -5.14
CA HIS A 87 9.86 8.26 -4.44
C HIS A 87 11.38 8.35 -4.69
N ALA A 88 12.09 7.23 -4.63
CA ALA A 88 13.54 7.21 -4.91
C ALA A 88 13.84 7.62 -6.35
N PHE A 89 13.04 7.15 -7.31
CA PHE A 89 13.15 7.57 -8.70
C PHE A 89 12.94 9.08 -8.87
N MET A 90 11.91 9.66 -8.26
CA MET A 90 11.66 11.10 -8.35
C MET A 90 12.79 11.93 -7.73
N GLN A 91 13.38 11.47 -6.63
CA GLN A 91 14.58 12.10 -6.05
C GLN A 91 15.78 12.11 -7.02
N GLU A 92 16.03 10.98 -7.69
CA GLU A 92 17.08 10.91 -8.73
C GLU A 92 16.78 11.88 -9.89
N ILE A 93 15.53 11.94 -10.35
CA ILE A 93 15.12 12.89 -11.41
C ILE A 93 15.31 14.34 -10.97
N GLN A 94 14.96 14.72 -9.75
CA GLN A 94 15.17 16.06 -9.23
C GLN A 94 16.66 16.43 -9.17
N ASN A 95 17.51 15.51 -8.71
CA ASN A 95 18.95 15.70 -8.69
C ASN A 95 19.52 15.86 -10.11
N ALA A 96 19.10 14.99 -11.04
CA ALA A 96 19.53 15.07 -12.43
C ALA A 96 19.09 16.39 -13.10
N LEU A 97 17.86 16.85 -12.80
CA LEU A 97 17.38 18.15 -13.26
C LEU A 97 18.18 19.32 -12.69
N HIS A 98 18.54 19.25 -11.41
CA HIS A 98 19.39 20.28 -10.79
C HIS A 98 20.73 20.39 -11.51
N GLU A 99 21.38 19.25 -11.79
CA GLU A 99 22.65 19.24 -12.53
C GLU A 99 22.49 19.70 -14.00
N ALA A 100 21.44 19.25 -14.68
CA ALA A 100 21.19 19.65 -16.05
C ALA A 100 20.97 21.17 -16.20
N ARG A 101 20.31 21.81 -15.23
CA ARG A 101 20.08 23.27 -15.20
C ARG A 101 21.36 24.10 -15.06
N LYS A 102 22.43 23.53 -14.52
CA LYS A 102 23.73 24.21 -14.47
C LYS A 102 24.37 24.37 -15.86
N ASN A 103 24.03 23.44 -16.76
CA ASN A 103 24.67 23.34 -18.07
C ASN A 103 23.78 23.77 -19.24
N THR A 104 22.50 24.06 -19.00
CA THR A 104 21.57 24.46 -20.06
C THR A 104 20.51 25.44 -19.54
N THR A 105 20.17 26.42 -20.37
CA THR A 105 19.04 27.35 -20.15
C THR A 105 17.76 26.85 -20.86
N ALA A 106 17.87 25.80 -21.68
CA ALA A 106 16.76 25.20 -22.39
C ALA A 106 16.03 24.16 -21.52
N ASP A 107 15.19 23.30 -22.10
CA ASP A 107 14.43 22.26 -21.40
C ASP A 107 15.38 21.21 -20.77
N ALA A 108 15.73 21.42 -19.50
CA ALA A 108 16.58 20.49 -18.74
C ALA A 108 15.94 19.10 -18.54
N LEU A 109 14.62 18.97 -18.70
CA LEU A 109 13.93 17.68 -18.53
C LEU A 109 14.16 16.74 -19.73
N ALA A 110 14.34 17.29 -20.94
CA ALA A 110 14.51 16.48 -22.14
C ALA A 110 15.74 15.55 -22.08
N PRO A 111 16.95 16.01 -21.74
CA PRO A 111 18.12 15.14 -21.61
C PRO A 111 17.99 14.14 -20.46
N VAL A 112 17.34 14.50 -19.35
CA VAL A 112 17.10 13.58 -18.22
C VAL A 112 16.14 12.46 -18.63
N ALA A 113 15.00 12.80 -19.25
CA ALA A 113 14.07 11.80 -19.75
C ALA A 113 14.71 10.90 -20.80
N LYS A 114 15.52 11.47 -21.69
CA LYS A 114 16.27 10.70 -22.69
C LYS A 114 17.25 9.71 -22.06
N SER A 115 18.00 10.13 -21.05
CA SER A 115 18.91 9.24 -20.33
C SER A 115 18.20 8.03 -19.71
N VAL A 116 17.00 8.25 -19.16
CA VAL A 116 16.18 7.16 -18.61
C VAL A 116 15.67 6.25 -19.75
N SER A 117 15.11 6.82 -20.81
CA SER A 117 14.51 6.05 -21.90
C SER A 117 15.54 5.25 -22.70
N ASP A 118 16.79 5.72 -22.80
CA ASP A 118 17.87 5.00 -23.46
C ASP A 118 18.36 3.78 -22.64
N ALA A 119 18.16 3.81 -21.31
CA ALA A 119 18.65 2.79 -20.41
C ALA A 119 17.68 1.62 -20.23
N VAL A 120 16.37 1.82 -20.43
CA VAL A 120 15.36 0.83 -20.09
C VAL A 120 14.27 0.73 -21.16
N LYS A 121 13.67 -0.46 -21.28
CA LYS A 121 12.44 -0.67 -22.05
C LYS A 121 11.21 -0.73 -21.16
N VAL A 122 11.39 -1.18 -19.93
CA VAL A 122 10.34 -1.25 -18.91
C VAL A 122 10.80 -0.53 -17.66
N LEU A 123 9.94 0.34 -17.13
CA LEU A 123 10.06 0.94 -15.80
C LEU A 123 9.02 0.33 -14.88
N ALA A 124 9.47 -0.33 -13.83
CA ALA A 124 8.64 -0.94 -12.80
C ALA A 124 8.73 -0.11 -11.52
N PHE A 125 7.62 0.49 -11.10
CA PHE A 125 7.55 1.32 -9.90
C PHE A 125 6.80 0.62 -8.77
N ASP A 126 7.46 0.49 -7.62
CA ASP A 126 6.75 0.19 -6.40
C ASP A 126 6.18 1.45 -5.76
N GLU A 127 4.95 1.31 -5.25
CA GLU A 127 4.27 2.31 -4.43
C GLU A 127 4.20 3.70 -5.06
N MET A 128 3.58 3.81 -6.24
CA MET A 128 3.34 5.12 -6.85
C MET A 128 2.48 5.96 -5.93
N GLN A 129 3.14 6.90 -5.26
CA GLN A 129 2.55 7.86 -4.36
C GLN A 129 3.22 9.22 -4.57
N ILE A 130 2.42 10.27 -4.74
CA ILE A 130 2.92 11.63 -4.95
C ILE A 130 2.41 12.49 -3.79
N LYS A 131 3.33 12.98 -2.99
CA LYS A 131 3.05 13.80 -1.81
C LYS A 131 3.60 15.23 -1.96
N ASP A 132 4.65 15.38 -2.73
CA ASP A 132 5.38 16.65 -2.89
C ASP A 132 4.92 17.39 -4.15
N ILE A 133 4.75 18.71 -4.02
CA ILE A 133 4.38 19.57 -5.14
C ILE A 133 5.47 19.60 -6.22
N ALA A 134 6.75 19.51 -5.85
CA ALA A 134 7.85 19.50 -6.81
C ALA A 134 7.77 18.25 -7.70
N ASP A 135 7.44 17.09 -7.14
CA ASP A 135 7.18 15.87 -7.90
C ASP A 135 5.96 16.03 -8.81
N ALA A 136 4.85 16.54 -8.26
CA ALA A 136 3.62 16.74 -9.01
C ALA A 136 3.79 17.64 -10.23
N MET A 137 4.64 18.66 -10.15
CA MET A 137 4.92 19.60 -11.25
C MET A 137 5.81 19.03 -12.35
N ILE A 138 6.60 18.00 -12.05
CA ILE A 138 7.60 17.43 -12.97
C ILE A 138 7.08 16.16 -13.62
N VAL A 139 6.35 15.34 -12.85
CA VAL A 139 6.01 13.96 -13.21
C VAL A 139 5.22 13.87 -14.52
N GLY A 140 4.26 14.76 -14.76
CA GLY A 140 3.46 14.75 -15.98
C GLY A 140 4.33 14.85 -17.23
N ARG A 141 5.16 15.91 -17.30
CA ARG A 141 6.06 16.15 -18.44
C ARG A 141 7.13 15.07 -18.59
N LEU A 142 7.61 14.50 -17.48
CA LEU A 142 8.57 13.40 -17.50
C LEU A 142 7.94 12.16 -18.15
N PHE A 143 6.78 11.76 -17.68
CA PHE A 143 6.09 10.56 -18.17
C PHE A 143 5.63 10.71 -19.62
N GLU A 144 5.17 11.91 -20.06
CA GLU A 144 4.92 12.18 -21.47
C GLU A 144 6.15 11.83 -22.33
N LYS A 145 7.34 12.36 -21.97
CA LYS A 145 8.58 12.08 -22.69
C LYS A 145 8.99 10.61 -22.67
N LEU A 146 8.77 9.91 -21.55
CA LEU A 146 9.06 8.48 -21.43
C LEU A 146 8.12 7.64 -22.30
N PHE A 147 6.83 7.94 -22.30
CA PHE A 147 5.84 7.26 -23.15
C PHE A 147 6.09 7.53 -24.65
N ASP A 148 6.43 8.76 -25.01
CA ASP A 148 6.78 9.13 -26.39
C ASP A 148 8.04 8.41 -26.87
N ALA A 149 8.98 8.14 -25.95
CA ALA A 149 10.17 7.35 -26.24
C ALA A 149 9.90 5.81 -26.28
N GLY A 150 8.66 5.39 -25.97
CA GLY A 150 8.26 3.99 -26.03
C GLY A 150 8.57 3.18 -24.77
N VAL A 151 8.88 3.83 -23.65
CA VAL A 151 9.06 3.16 -22.36
C VAL A 151 7.71 2.63 -21.87
N VAL A 152 7.66 1.37 -21.48
CA VAL A 152 6.48 0.77 -20.87
C VAL A 152 6.57 0.89 -19.36
N VAL A 153 5.54 1.43 -18.74
CA VAL A 153 5.48 1.62 -17.29
C VAL A 153 4.57 0.58 -16.65
N VAL A 154 5.06 -0.06 -15.61
CA VAL A 154 4.26 -0.93 -14.75
C VAL A 154 4.41 -0.41 -13.32
N THR A 155 3.30 -0.18 -12.64
CA THR A 155 3.36 0.40 -11.30
C THR A 155 2.38 -0.25 -10.34
N THR A 156 2.77 -0.34 -9.07
CA THR A 156 1.86 -0.67 -7.98
C THR A 156 1.48 0.58 -7.20
N SER A 157 0.27 0.59 -6.63
CA SER A 157 -0.21 1.65 -5.75
C SER A 157 -1.21 1.11 -4.73
N ASN A 158 -1.37 1.82 -3.63
CA ASN A 158 -2.44 1.56 -2.67
C ASN A 158 -3.69 2.43 -2.94
N ARG A 159 -3.65 3.24 -4.01
CA ARG A 159 -4.71 4.18 -4.37
C ARG A 159 -5.06 4.06 -5.85
N VAL A 160 -6.31 4.28 -6.18
CA VAL A 160 -6.76 4.48 -7.55
C VAL A 160 -6.09 5.74 -8.14
N PRO A 161 -5.83 5.82 -9.46
CA PRO A 161 -5.19 7.00 -10.06
C PRO A 161 -5.85 8.33 -9.69
N GLN A 162 -7.19 8.37 -9.58
CA GLN A 162 -7.97 9.55 -9.23
C GLN A 162 -7.67 10.09 -7.82
N ASP A 163 -7.17 9.26 -6.92
CA ASP A 163 -6.79 9.65 -5.57
C ASP A 163 -5.30 9.96 -5.39
N LEU A 164 -4.53 9.90 -6.48
CA LEU A 164 -3.16 10.42 -6.46
C LEU A 164 -3.18 11.94 -6.23
N TYR A 165 -2.36 12.37 -5.27
CA TYR A 165 -2.22 13.80 -4.91
C TYR A 165 -3.57 14.48 -4.60
N LYS A 166 -4.53 13.75 -3.97
CA LYS A 166 -5.93 14.18 -3.74
C LYS A 166 -6.04 15.51 -3.00
N ASP A 167 -5.24 15.70 -1.95
CA ASP A 167 -5.25 16.89 -1.10
C ASP A 167 -4.06 17.82 -1.40
N GLY A 168 -3.42 17.63 -2.55
CA GLY A 168 -2.22 18.37 -2.92
C GLY A 168 -2.51 19.79 -3.36
N LEU A 169 -1.55 20.69 -3.06
CA LEU A 169 -1.60 22.09 -3.49
C LEU A 169 -1.59 22.19 -5.02
N ASN A 170 -2.50 23.01 -5.58
CA ASN A 170 -2.66 23.18 -7.03
C ASN A 170 -2.98 21.88 -7.78
N ARG A 171 -3.74 20.96 -7.18
CA ARG A 171 -4.09 19.65 -7.73
C ARG A 171 -4.59 19.71 -9.19
N GLN A 172 -5.25 20.79 -9.60
CA GLN A 172 -5.73 20.96 -10.96
C GLN A 172 -4.62 20.85 -12.02
N LEU A 173 -3.39 21.25 -11.71
CA LEU A 173 -2.23 21.11 -12.59
C LEU A 173 -1.74 19.66 -12.68
N PHE A 174 -2.15 18.82 -11.76
CA PHE A 174 -1.82 17.40 -11.71
C PHE A 174 -2.84 16.50 -12.44
N LEU A 175 -4.09 16.95 -12.61
CA LEU A 175 -5.14 16.17 -13.28
C LEU A 175 -4.73 15.65 -14.66
N PRO A 176 -4.06 16.42 -15.55
CA PRO A 176 -3.59 15.91 -16.83
C PRO A 176 -2.66 14.70 -16.72
N PHE A 177 -1.88 14.59 -15.64
CA PHE A 177 -1.06 13.40 -15.41
C PHE A 177 -1.93 12.18 -15.05
N ILE A 178 -2.99 12.36 -14.27
CA ILE A 178 -3.95 11.28 -13.97
C ILE A 178 -4.58 10.78 -15.29
N ASP A 179 -5.01 11.68 -16.15
CA ASP A 179 -5.58 11.34 -17.46
C ASP A 179 -4.56 10.59 -18.33
N LEU A 180 -3.31 11.05 -18.35
CA LEU A 180 -2.19 10.40 -19.05
C LEU A 180 -1.97 8.97 -18.55
N ILE A 181 -1.94 8.76 -17.23
CA ILE A 181 -1.80 7.42 -16.61
C ILE A 181 -2.95 6.52 -17.04
N CYS A 182 -4.19 6.99 -16.97
CA CYS A 182 -5.37 6.22 -17.37
C CYS A 182 -5.39 5.89 -18.89
N ASP A 183 -4.84 6.77 -19.74
CA ASP A 183 -4.69 6.50 -21.16
C ASP A 183 -3.60 5.47 -21.48
N LYS A 184 -2.43 5.61 -20.86
CA LYS A 184 -1.23 4.83 -21.16
C LYS A 184 -1.13 3.52 -20.41
N LEU A 185 -1.80 3.37 -19.28
CA LEU A 185 -1.78 2.17 -18.46
C LEU A 185 -3.16 1.51 -18.40
N ALA A 186 -3.20 0.19 -18.34
CA ALA A 186 -4.38 -0.54 -17.91
C ALA A 186 -4.50 -0.37 -16.39
N VAL A 187 -5.57 0.24 -15.92
CA VAL A 187 -5.83 0.40 -14.49
C VAL A 187 -6.57 -0.84 -14.00
N VAL A 188 -5.92 -1.61 -13.15
CA VAL A 188 -6.46 -2.89 -12.66
C VAL A 188 -6.48 -2.85 -11.14
N GLU A 189 -7.64 -3.16 -10.59
CA GLU A 189 -7.80 -3.31 -9.15
C GLU A 189 -7.49 -4.73 -8.73
N MET A 190 -6.65 -4.86 -7.72
CA MET A 190 -6.43 -6.10 -7.01
C MET A 190 -7.42 -6.18 -5.84
N ALA A 191 -8.71 -6.21 -6.17
CA ALA A 191 -9.79 -6.37 -5.22
C ALA A 191 -9.81 -7.81 -4.67
N SER A 192 -10.22 -8.01 -3.43
CA SER A 192 -10.48 -9.35 -2.91
C SER A 192 -11.86 -9.41 -2.28
N ASP A 193 -12.34 -10.64 -2.10
CA ASP A 193 -13.55 -10.91 -1.31
C ASP A 193 -13.46 -10.30 0.10
N THR A 194 -12.24 -10.11 0.61
CA THR A 194 -11.98 -9.46 1.90
C THR A 194 -12.29 -7.96 1.86
N ASP A 195 -12.03 -7.24 0.74
CA ASP A 195 -12.41 -5.83 0.61
C ASP A 195 -13.92 -5.67 0.49
N TYR A 196 -14.59 -6.60 -0.22
CA TYR A 196 -16.05 -6.66 -0.27
C TYR A 196 -16.67 -6.91 1.13
N ARG A 197 -16.02 -7.76 1.95
CA ARG A 197 -16.47 -8.02 3.34
C ARG A 197 -16.17 -6.87 4.28
N GLN A 198 -15.07 -6.13 4.06
CA GLN A 198 -14.82 -4.88 4.82
C GLN A 198 -15.88 -3.83 4.53
N ASN A 199 -16.32 -3.70 3.28
CA ASN A 199 -17.47 -2.85 2.94
C ASN A 199 -18.77 -3.35 3.59
N ARG A 200 -18.92 -4.67 3.85
CA ARG A 200 -20.01 -5.21 4.66
C ARG A 200 -19.88 -4.89 6.15
N LEU A 201 -18.65 -4.79 6.68
CA LEU A 201 -18.39 -4.31 8.05
C LEU A 201 -18.61 -2.80 8.20
N ALA A 202 -18.83 -2.05 7.12
CA ALA A 202 -19.29 -0.68 7.16
C ALA A 202 -20.70 -0.69 7.77
N GLY A 203 -20.79 -0.22 9.04
CA GLY A 203 -22.03 -0.23 9.82
C GLY A 203 -22.18 -1.35 10.85
N GLU A 204 -21.27 -2.35 10.87
CA GLU A 204 -21.22 -3.31 11.98
C GLU A 204 -20.41 -2.76 13.17
N ALA A 205 -20.76 -3.21 14.37
CA ALA A 205 -20.02 -2.83 15.57
C ALA A 205 -18.55 -3.23 15.48
N SER A 206 -17.64 -2.29 15.74
CA SER A 206 -16.21 -2.52 15.71
C SER A 206 -15.53 -2.36 17.07
N TYR A 207 -16.31 -2.00 18.10
CA TYR A 207 -15.84 -1.81 19.46
C TYR A 207 -16.75 -2.57 20.42
N PHE A 208 -16.21 -3.58 21.09
CA PHE A 208 -16.93 -4.48 21.97
C PHE A 208 -16.54 -4.23 23.41
N SER A 209 -17.51 -3.88 24.25
CA SER A 209 -17.33 -3.69 25.69
C SER A 209 -18.61 -4.05 26.46
N PRO A 210 -18.47 -4.63 27.67
CA PRO A 210 -17.24 -5.02 28.36
C PRO A 210 -16.56 -6.24 27.73
N ILE A 211 -15.37 -6.58 28.24
CA ILE A 211 -14.67 -7.84 27.88
C ILE A 211 -15.40 -8.98 28.57
N ASP A 212 -16.19 -9.72 27.80
CA ASP A 212 -16.92 -10.90 28.24
C ASP A 212 -16.80 -12.03 27.19
N ASP A 213 -17.45 -13.15 27.45
CA ASP A 213 -17.41 -14.29 26.53
C ASP A 213 -18.10 -14.01 25.20
N ASN A 214 -19.12 -13.14 25.20
CA ASN A 214 -19.79 -12.72 23.97
C ASN A 214 -18.90 -11.83 23.09
N ALA A 215 -18.22 -10.85 23.71
CA ALA A 215 -17.24 -10.01 23.00
C ALA A 215 -16.12 -10.87 22.41
N ARG A 216 -15.61 -11.86 23.17
CA ARG A 216 -14.57 -12.79 22.70
C ARG A 216 -15.07 -13.63 21.53
N ALA A 217 -16.24 -14.27 21.66
CA ALA A 217 -16.83 -15.06 20.59
C ALA A 217 -17.08 -14.23 19.31
N THR A 218 -17.52 -12.98 19.46
CA THR A 218 -17.73 -12.06 18.34
C THR A 218 -16.39 -11.70 17.65
N MET A 219 -15.35 -11.38 18.42
CA MET A 219 -14.01 -11.13 17.88
C MET A 219 -13.46 -12.34 17.13
N ASP A 220 -13.64 -13.56 17.66
CA ASP A 220 -13.23 -14.80 17.01
C ASP A 220 -13.99 -15.05 15.71
N ALA A 221 -15.30 -14.83 15.70
CA ALA A 221 -16.13 -14.94 14.51
C ALA A 221 -15.71 -13.95 13.41
N ILE A 222 -15.48 -12.68 13.77
CA ILE A 222 -14.99 -11.65 12.85
C ILE A 222 -13.61 -12.04 12.30
N TRP A 223 -12.69 -12.49 13.15
CA TRP A 223 -11.37 -12.94 12.70
C TRP A 223 -11.49 -14.10 11.71
N SER A 224 -12.28 -15.12 12.04
CA SER A 224 -12.50 -16.29 11.17
C SER A 224 -13.11 -15.91 9.83
N ASP A 225 -14.06 -14.98 9.81
CA ASP A 225 -14.68 -14.49 8.58
C ASP A 225 -13.69 -13.70 7.73
N LEU A 226 -12.95 -12.76 8.33
CA LEU A 226 -11.98 -11.90 7.62
C LEU A 226 -10.76 -12.68 7.12
N SER A 227 -10.27 -13.67 7.89
CA SER A 227 -9.08 -14.45 7.57
C SER A 227 -9.39 -15.75 6.80
N HIS A 228 -10.68 -16.07 6.56
CA HIS A 228 -11.11 -17.39 6.03
C HIS A 228 -10.61 -18.57 6.86
N GLY A 229 -10.46 -18.38 8.16
CA GLY A 229 -9.88 -19.37 9.05
C GLY A 229 -8.38 -19.58 8.87
N GLN A 230 -7.72 -18.78 8.04
CA GLN A 230 -6.27 -18.83 7.82
C GLN A 230 -5.57 -17.81 8.72
N SER A 231 -4.48 -18.22 9.31
CA SER A 231 -3.65 -17.35 10.14
C SER A 231 -2.19 -17.76 10.02
N THR A 232 -1.33 -16.82 9.74
CA THR A 232 0.11 -17.02 9.70
C THR A 232 0.79 -16.06 10.65
N ARG A 233 1.92 -16.46 11.23
CA ARG A 233 2.81 -15.54 11.92
C ARG A 233 3.58 -14.76 10.85
N PHE A 234 3.55 -13.44 10.92
CA PHE A 234 4.25 -12.56 10.00
C PHE A 234 5.25 -11.69 10.76
N SER A 235 6.41 -11.42 10.19
CA SER A 235 7.43 -10.55 10.77
C SER A 235 7.76 -9.43 9.80
N LEU A 236 7.82 -8.20 10.31
CA LEU A 236 8.23 -7.00 9.60
C LEU A 236 9.50 -6.43 10.24
N THR A 237 10.53 -6.20 9.46
CA THR A 237 11.74 -5.53 9.96
C THR A 237 11.64 -4.02 9.76
N HIS A 238 11.64 -3.25 10.84
CA HIS A 238 11.66 -1.79 10.82
C HIS A 238 12.87 -1.25 11.59
N LYS A 239 13.75 -0.49 10.93
CA LYS A 239 14.97 0.10 11.53
C LYS A 239 15.81 -0.88 12.36
N GLY A 240 15.95 -2.12 11.86
CA GLY A 240 16.72 -3.18 12.53
C GLY A 240 15.99 -3.88 13.68
N ARG A 241 14.73 -3.54 13.95
CA ARG A 241 13.87 -4.22 14.91
C ARG A 241 12.89 -5.14 14.18
N GLU A 242 12.68 -6.33 14.68
CA GLU A 242 11.66 -7.25 14.22
C GLU A 242 10.34 -6.97 14.93
N LEU A 243 9.30 -6.65 14.15
CA LEU A 243 7.91 -6.50 14.62
C LEU A 243 7.16 -7.78 14.24
N VAL A 244 6.75 -8.55 15.24
CA VAL A 244 6.08 -9.84 15.05
C VAL A 244 4.58 -9.67 15.15
N PHE A 245 3.87 -10.09 14.11
CA PHE A 245 2.42 -10.15 14.05
C PHE A 245 1.98 -11.57 14.44
N PRO A 246 1.35 -11.76 15.60
CA PRO A 246 1.00 -13.10 16.09
C PRO A 246 0.02 -13.83 15.16
N ALA A 247 -0.93 -13.09 14.61
CA ALA A 247 -1.89 -13.57 13.63
C ALA A 247 -2.02 -12.53 12.51
N TYR A 248 -1.75 -12.96 11.28
CA TYR A 248 -1.79 -12.10 10.09
C TYR A 248 -2.38 -12.86 8.91
N HIS A 249 -3.22 -12.19 8.14
CA HIS A 249 -3.72 -12.67 6.86
C HIS A 249 -4.03 -11.49 5.93
N ASN A 250 -3.32 -11.38 4.81
CA ASN A 250 -3.61 -10.42 3.73
C ASN A 250 -3.93 -8.97 4.19
N GLY A 251 -3.07 -8.38 5.02
CA GLY A 251 -3.25 -7.00 5.51
C GLY A 251 -4.26 -6.88 6.66
N ILE A 252 -4.69 -7.99 7.24
CA ILE A 252 -5.48 -8.03 8.46
C ILE A 252 -4.60 -8.63 9.55
N ALA A 253 -4.49 -7.97 10.69
CA ALA A 253 -3.71 -8.47 11.80
C ALA A 253 -4.54 -8.50 13.08
N ARG A 254 -4.25 -9.47 13.94
CA ARG A 254 -4.86 -9.60 15.26
C ARG A 254 -3.78 -9.69 16.33
N PHE A 255 -3.89 -8.85 17.34
CA PHE A 255 -2.98 -8.73 18.45
C PHE A 255 -3.76 -8.70 19.76
N SER A 256 -3.13 -9.13 20.85
CA SER A 256 -3.58 -8.71 22.16
C SER A 256 -3.11 -7.27 22.45
N PHE A 257 -3.77 -6.60 23.39
CA PHE A 257 -3.33 -5.28 23.85
C PHE A 257 -1.86 -5.32 24.34
N PHE A 258 -1.46 -6.38 25.02
CA PHE A 258 -0.10 -6.51 25.55
C PHE A 258 0.96 -6.75 24.47
N ASP A 259 0.62 -7.37 23.35
CA ASP A 259 1.53 -7.51 22.21
C ASP A 259 1.91 -6.15 21.62
N LEU A 260 0.99 -5.19 21.64
CA LEU A 260 1.19 -3.85 21.10
C LEU A 260 1.66 -2.85 22.16
N CYS A 261 0.99 -2.80 23.30
CA CYS A 261 1.19 -1.74 24.30
C CYS A 261 1.99 -2.22 25.51
N GLY A 262 2.07 -3.53 25.78
CA GLY A 262 2.94 -4.12 26.80
C GLY A 262 4.41 -4.18 26.40
N GLN A 263 4.70 -4.17 25.10
CA GLN A 263 6.06 -4.16 24.55
C GLN A 263 6.60 -2.71 24.44
N MET A 264 7.94 -2.57 24.40
CA MET A 264 8.59 -1.26 24.26
C MET A 264 8.60 -0.79 22.78
N LEU A 265 7.41 -0.69 22.18
CA LEU A 265 7.22 -0.13 20.86
C LEU A 265 7.15 1.40 20.91
N GLY A 266 7.64 2.06 19.86
CA GLY A 266 7.62 3.51 19.73
C GLY A 266 6.77 3.98 18.54
N PRO A 267 6.66 5.31 18.33
CA PRO A 267 5.85 5.87 17.26
C PRO A 267 6.18 5.34 15.86
N GLY A 268 7.47 5.13 15.56
CA GLY A 268 7.90 4.58 14.27
C GLY A 268 7.45 3.13 14.05
N ASP A 269 7.40 2.32 15.12
CA ASP A 269 6.95 0.94 15.06
C ASP A 269 5.44 0.91 14.79
N TYR A 270 4.65 1.79 15.41
CA TYR A 270 3.21 1.89 15.16
C TYR A 270 2.87 2.39 13.76
N LEU A 271 3.65 3.32 13.22
CA LEU A 271 3.50 3.73 11.82
C LEU A 271 3.80 2.55 10.88
N ALA A 272 4.84 1.78 11.13
CA ALA A 272 5.17 0.61 10.32
C ALA A 272 4.08 -0.48 10.42
N ILE A 273 3.47 -0.68 11.61
CA ILE A 273 2.32 -1.58 11.76
C ILE A 273 1.12 -1.03 10.97
N ALA A 274 0.79 0.26 11.11
CA ALA A 274 -0.33 0.89 10.42
C ALA A 274 -0.17 0.84 8.88
N ASP A 275 1.06 0.97 8.37
CA ASP A 275 1.36 0.84 6.95
C ASP A 275 1.23 -0.62 6.44
N ALA A 276 1.42 -1.60 7.32
CA ALA A 276 1.36 -3.02 6.97
C ALA A 276 -0.05 -3.62 6.99
N VAL A 277 -1.02 -2.90 7.58
CA VAL A 277 -2.37 -3.42 7.76
C VAL A 277 -3.44 -2.43 7.28
N ARG A 278 -4.59 -2.95 6.88
CA ARG A 278 -5.81 -2.18 6.63
C ARG A 278 -6.87 -2.40 7.70
N VAL A 279 -6.84 -3.56 8.36
CA VAL A 279 -7.64 -3.88 9.54
C VAL A 279 -6.72 -4.34 10.64
N LEU A 280 -6.82 -3.70 11.79
CA LEU A 280 -6.17 -4.13 13.01
C LEU A 280 -7.22 -4.59 14.01
N MET A 281 -7.12 -5.84 14.46
CA MET A 281 -7.91 -6.35 15.57
C MET A 281 -7.07 -6.30 16.86
N VAL A 282 -7.64 -5.73 17.93
CA VAL A 282 -6.96 -5.62 19.23
C VAL A 282 -7.85 -6.24 20.31
N ASP A 283 -7.37 -7.33 20.89
CA ASP A 283 -8.08 -8.03 21.94
C ASP A 283 -7.72 -7.51 23.33
N ASN A 284 -8.72 -7.46 24.21
CA ASN A 284 -8.59 -7.31 25.65
C ASN A 284 -7.88 -6.00 26.07
N ILE A 285 -8.31 -4.85 25.56
CA ILE A 285 -7.83 -3.55 26.01
C ILE A 285 -8.33 -3.37 27.47
N PRO A 286 -7.41 -3.34 28.48
CA PRO A 286 -7.80 -3.29 29.87
C PRO A 286 -8.31 -1.90 30.27
N GLN A 287 -8.89 -1.78 31.44
CA GLN A 287 -9.08 -0.48 32.06
C GLN A 287 -7.74 0.21 32.21
N LEU A 288 -7.61 1.41 31.66
CA LEU A 288 -6.38 2.19 31.67
C LEU A 288 -6.40 3.18 32.85
N GLY A 289 -5.21 3.47 33.40
CA GLY A 289 -5.08 4.36 34.56
C GLY A 289 -3.63 4.46 35.03
N ARG A 290 -3.45 4.87 36.29
CA ARG A 290 -2.10 5.08 36.88
C ARG A 290 -1.24 3.82 36.89
N SER A 291 -1.83 2.65 37.10
CA SER A 291 -1.12 1.37 37.20
C SER A 291 -0.50 0.89 35.89
N ASN A 292 -1.02 1.34 34.74
CA ASN A 292 -0.55 0.98 33.40
C ASN A 292 -0.37 2.23 32.51
N PHE A 293 0.16 3.30 33.10
CA PHE A 293 0.33 4.59 32.44
C PHE A 293 1.17 4.52 31.16
N ASN A 294 2.26 3.75 31.17
CA ASN A 294 3.13 3.59 30.01
C ASN A 294 2.44 2.85 28.87
N GLU A 295 1.64 1.85 29.19
CA GLU A 295 0.80 1.11 28.24
C GLU A 295 -0.29 2.03 27.66
N ALA A 296 -0.92 2.83 28.51
CA ALA A 296 -1.91 3.81 28.08
C ALA A 296 -1.32 4.87 27.13
N LYS A 297 -0.11 5.37 27.41
CA LYS A 297 0.60 6.32 26.54
C LYS A 297 0.95 5.70 25.20
N ARG A 298 1.39 4.43 25.18
CA ARG A 298 1.62 3.70 23.94
C ARG A 298 0.34 3.45 23.16
N PHE A 299 -0.76 3.16 23.85
CA PHE A 299 -2.07 3.01 23.23
C PHE A 299 -2.54 4.32 22.55
N VAL A 300 -2.40 5.48 23.19
CA VAL A 300 -2.64 6.78 22.56
C VAL A 300 -1.86 6.92 21.26
N THR A 301 -0.55 6.60 21.28
CA THR A 301 0.32 6.69 20.10
C THR A 301 -0.10 5.70 19.00
N LEU A 302 -0.52 4.50 19.36
CA LEU A 302 -1.06 3.51 18.43
C LEU A 302 -2.33 4.04 17.75
N ILE A 303 -3.29 4.53 18.54
CA ILE A 303 -4.55 5.08 17.99
C ILE A 303 -4.29 6.28 17.08
N ASP A 304 -3.34 7.16 17.44
CA ASP A 304 -2.93 8.27 16.59
C ASP A 304 -2.40 7.76 15.23
N ALA A 305 -1.54 6.74 15.22
CA ALA A 305 -0.98 6.16 13.99
C ALA A 305 -2.07 5.50 13.12
N LEU A 306 -2.97 4.72 13.73
CA LEU A 306 -4.06 4.05 13.01
C LEU A 306 -5.06 5.06 12.42
N TYR A 307 -5.36 6.13 13.17
CA TYR A 307 -6.26 7.19 12.76
C TYR A 307 -5.74 7.94 11.55
N GLU A 308 -4.46 8.37 11.57
CA GLU A 308 -3.83 9.07 10.45
C GLU A 308 -3.68 8.18 9.20
N ALA A 309 -3.41 6.89 9.39
CA ALA A 309 -3.31 5.91 8.30
C ALA A 309 -4.67 5.41 7.80
N LYS A 310 -5.79 5.83 8.40
CA LYS A 310 -7.14 5.37 8.06
C LYS A 310 -7.31 3.85 8.15
N VAL A 311 -6.67 3.23 9.14
CA VAL A 311 -6.79 1.79 9.39
C VAL A 311 -8.11 1.50 10.11
N LYS A 312 -8.86 0.48 9.66
CA LYS A 312 -10.04 -0.01 10.37
C LYS A 312 -9.61 -0.70 11.66
N LEU A 313 -10.11 -0.20 12.80
CA LEU A 313 -9.89 -0.81 14.11
C LEU A 313 -11.12 -1.64 14.52
N ILE A 314 -10.88 -2.87 14.96
CA ILE A 314 -11.88 -3.74 15.61
C ILE A 314 -11.28 -4.16 16.94
N CYS A 315 -11.98 -3.91 18.05
CA CYS A 315 -11.37 -4.20 19.34
C CYS A 315 -12.37 -4.62 20.41
N SER A 316 -11.87 -5.34 21.42
CA SER A 316 -12.56 -5.59 22.67
C SER A 316 -11.89 -4.83 23.81
N ALA A 317 -12.67 -4.16 24.66
CA ALA A 317 -12.19 -3.27 25.71
C ALA A 317 -12.98 -3.41 27.00
N ALA A 318 -12.32 -3.12 28.13
CA ALA A 318 -12.94 -3.20 29.46
C ALA A 318 -14.10 -2.20 29.66
N ALA A 319 -14.07 -1.07 28.95
CA ALA A 319 -15.09 -0.02 29.04
C ALA A 319 -15.29 0.69 27.68
N VAL A 320 -16.34 1.48 27.56
CA VAL A 320 -16.54 2.38 26.42
C VAL A 320 -15.42 3.42 26.34
N PRO A 321 -15.14 4.01 25.18
CA PRO A 321 -13.98 4.90 24.98
C PRO A 321 -13.81 5.99 26.06
N GLU A 322 -14.90 6.66 26.42
CA GLU A 322 -14.89 7.76 27.40
C GLU A 322 -14.58 7.29 28.83
N MET A 323 -14.84 6.03 29.12
CA MET A 323 -14.64 5.42 30.44
C MET A 323 -13.41 4.53 30.48
N LEU A 324 -12.67 4.42 29.38
CA LEU A 324 -11.51 3.51 29.30
C LEU A 324 -10.33 4.03 30.11
N TYR A 325 -10.17 5.35 30.25
CA TYR A 325 -9.15 6.01 31.09
C TYR A 325 -9.78 7.13 31.90
N ILE A 326 -10.06 6.87 33.17
CA ILE A 326 -10.83 7.80 34.02
C ILE A 326 -9.99 8.53 35.06
N GLU A 327 -8.75 8.07 35.37
CA GLU A 327 -7.88 8.69 36.35
C GLU A 327 -6.40 8.52 36.03
N GLY A 328 -5.61 9.57 36.24
CA GLY A 328 -4.16 9.57 36.08
C GLY A 328 -3.65 10.79 35.29
N GLU A 329 -2.33 10.85 35.13
CA GLU A 329 -1.71 11.83 34.24
C GLU A 329 -2.09 11.52 32.77
N GLY A 330 -2.50 12.54 32.00
CA GLY A 330 -2.85 12.35 30.57
C GLY A 330 -4.34 12.13 30.29
N VAL A 331 -5.24 12.31 31.28
CA VAL A 331 -6.72 12.26 31.06
C VAL A 331 -7.12 13.17 29.89
N PHE A 332 -6.60 14.38 29.82
CA PHE A 332 -6.89 15.33 28.75
C PHE A 332 -6.41 14.84 27.37
N GLU A 333 -5.24 14.22 27.29
CA GLU A 333 -4.74 13.62 26.04
C GLU A 333 -5.62 12.44 25.62
N PHE A 334 -6.14 11.70 26.60
CA PHE A 334 -6.99 10.55 26.33
C PHE A 334 -8.40 10.94 25.86
N GLU A 335 -8.92 12.13 26.20
CA GLU A 335 -10.18 12.64 25.65
C GLU A 335 -10.15 12.71 24.11
N ARG A 336 -9.03 13.15 23.53
CA ARG A 336 -8.83 13.13 22.09
C ARG A 336 -8.82 11.71 21.54
N THR A 337 -8.19 10.78 22.25
CA THR A 337 -8.14 9.36 21.86
C THR A 337 -9.53 8.73 21.91
N ALA A 338 -10.34 9.04 22.94
CA ALA A 338 -11.71 8.58 23.04
C ALA A 338 -12.58 9.11 21.87
N SER A 339 -12.42 10.39 21.50
CA SER A 339 -13.10 10.98 20.35
C SER A 339 -12.70 10.29 19.04
N ARG A 340 -11.40 10.01 18.82
CA ARG A 340 -10.90 9.26 17.65
C ARG A 340 -11.46 7.84 17.62
N LEU A 341 -11.47 7.13 18.75
CA LEU A 341 -12.08 5.81 18.86
C LEU A 341 -13.57 5.82 18.49
N ARG A 342 -14.31 6.87 18.84
CA ARG A 342 -15.71 7.03 18.43
C ARG A 342 -15.85 7.26 16.92
N GLU A 343 -15.02 8.13 16.37
CA GLU A 343 -15.03 8.41 14.94
C GLU A 343 -14.63 7.16 14.13
N MET A 344 -13.65 6.38 14.61
CA MET A 344 -13.23 5.13 13.99
C MET A 344 -14.30 4.02 14.02
N GLN A 345 -15.35 4.15 14.82
CA GLN A 345 -16.51 3.26 14.84
C GLN A 345 -17.55 3.62 13.79
N SER A 346 -17.46 4.78 13.13
CA SER A 346 -18.44 5.20 12.13
C SER A 346 -18.43 4.29 10.91
N ALA A 347 -19.60 4.15 10.27
CA ALA A 347 -19.77 3.31 9.07
C ALA A 347 -18.87 3.77 7.91
N ASP A 348 -18.64 5.09 7.82
CA ASP A 348 -17.85 5.71 6.73
C ASP A 348 -16.35 5.77 7.05
N TRP A 349 -15.92 5.21 8.19
CA TRP A 349 -14.51 5.20 8.55
C TRP A 349 -13.72 4.21 7.72
N ALA A 350 -12.60 4.66 7.13
CA ALA A 350 -11.68 3.84 6.33
C ALA A 350 -12.32 3.17 5.08
N THR A 351 -13.41 3.79 4.56
CA THR A 351 -14.03 3.41 3.28
C THR A 351 -13.35 4.10 2.09
#